data_d77f92e7f6342eb2e373ba7f4f7eeec8
#
_entry.id   d77f92e7f6342eb2e373ba7f4f7eeec8
#
_cell.length_a   1.000
_cell.length_b   1.000
_cell.length_c   1.000
_cell.angle_alpha   90.00
_cell.angle_beta   90.00
_cell.angle_gamma   90.00
#
_symmetry.space_group_name_H-M   'P 1'
#
loop_
_entity.id
_entity.type
_entity.pdbx_description
1 polymer ?
#
loop_
_entity_poly.entity_id
_entity_poly.type
_entity_poly.pdbx_seq_one_letter_code
_entity_poly.pdbx_strand_id
1 'polypeptide(L)'
;MASYRDPETNMTVSDLLAKAKYPERVYVGILSQIDRRTEFKFLSSFGRRIRQEVMDYRDSKGVCWARSRILTKLREQEEYVLQIDSHSRFKPGWDETLLNMYSQLGKRNAVITYYPPNYTPNQPINYKENPYIYFVIKEINDPGIPRFSSGILPRAIKPINECGTFGIAGGSLFGHRSVFDTVPYDPNLYFFGEEPSYALRLYTHGIDIYAPTESYMYHYYNIMDRTNIRDRTLHWEDHNKKVNEFNQVAYDRLRYLFDIDYVRNPSNLVDMKRYGLGTYRTREQWESKLGINLKSKFISDAVKTRIFY
;
A
#
# COMPACT_ATOMS: atom_id res chain seq x y z
N MET A 1 5.37 -1.95 -8.67
CA MET A 1 6.29 -1.36 -7.68
C MET A 1 6.67 0.05 -8.09
N ALA A 2 6.31 1.06 -7.26
CA ALA A 2 6.79 2.44 -7.44
C ALA A 2 8.15 2.57 -6.78
N SER A 3 9.14 3.05 -7.54
CA SER A 3 10.51 3.27 -7.05
C SER A 3 10.88 4.74 -7.25
N TYR A 4 11.24 5.42 -6.17
CA TYR A 4 11.65 6.81 -6.18
C TYR A 4 13.04 6.94 -5.60
N ARG A 5 14.07 7.08 -6.47
CA ARG A 5 15.48 7.23 -6.10
C ARG A 5 15.94 6.21 -5.04
N ASP A 6 15.45 4.98 -5.15
CA ASP A 6 15.60 3.97 -4.11
C ASP A 6 16.70 2.97 -4.46
N PRO A 7 17.79 2.91 -3.70
CA PRO A 7 18.90 2.00 -3.95
C PRO A 7 18.52 0.52 -3.76
N GLU A 8 17.47 0.23 -2.99
CA GLU A 8 17.01 -1.13 -2.69
C GLU A 8 16.22 -1.79 -3.83
N THR A 9 15.82 -1.03 -4.87
CA THR A 9 14.96 -1.50 -5.96
C THR A 9 15.46 -2.79 -6.61
N ASN A 10 16.74 -2.84 -6.99
CA ASN A 10 17.32 -4.00 -7.66
C ASN A 10 17.37 -5.23 -6.76
N MET A 11 17.71 -5.03 -5.49
CA MET A 11 17.73 -6.10 -4.50
C MET A 11 16.34 -6.62 -4.20
N THR A 12 15.34 -5.75 -4.16
CA THR A 12 13.92 -6.14 -4.01
C THR A 12 13.48 -7.03 -5.16
N VAL A 13 13.78 -6.66 -6.41
CA VAL A 13 13.41 -7.47 -7.60
C VAL A 13 14.13 -8.80 -7.61
N SER A 14 15.45 -8.80 -7.32
CA SER A 14 16.24 -10.02 -7.25
C SER A 14 15.71 -10.99 -6.20
N ASP A 15 15.45 -10.48 -5.00
CA ASP A 15 14.96 -11.26 -3.88
C ASP A 15 13.56 -11.84 -4.14
N LEU A 16 12.67 -11.02 -4.70
CA LEU A 16 11.31 -11.41 -5.10
C LEU A 16 11.33 -12.59 -6.07
N LEU A 17 12.12 -12.50 -7.14
CA LEU A 17 12.18 -13.54 -8.16
C LEU A 17 12.94 -14.79 -7.70
N ALA A 18 14.03 -14.62 -6.93
CA ALA A 18 14.82 -15.74 -6.42
C ALA A 18 14.08 -16.58 -5.39
N LYS A 19 13.15 -15.99 -4.64
CA LYS A 19 12.39 -16.67 -3.58
C LYS A 19 10.99 -17.10 -3.98
N ALA A 20 10.53 -16.74 -5.17
CA ALA A 20 9.28 -17.26 -5.69
C ALA A 20 9.36 -18.76 -5.91
N LYS A 21 8.30 -19.49 -5.60
CA LYS A 21 8.14 -20.92 -5.90
C LYS A 21 8.00 -21.16 -7.41
N TYR A 22 7.31 -20.24 -8.10
CA TYR A 22 7.02 -20.27 -9.53
C TYR A 22 7.48 -18.96 -10.20
N PRO A 23 8.80 -18.70 -10.26
CA PRO A 23 9.32 -17.42 -10.74
C PRO A 23 8.97 -17.13 -12.20
N GLU A 24 8.69 -18.16 -13.01
CA GLU A 24 8.26 -18.02 -14.41
C GLU A 24 6.85 -17.44 -14.56
N ARG A 25 6.04 -17.44 -13.48
CA ARG A 25 4.70 -16.87 -13.42
C ARG A 25 4.66 -15.46 -12.82
N VAL A 26 5.81 -14.95 -12.39
CA VAL A 26 5.93 -13.65 -11.72
C VAL A 26 6.43 -12.60 -12.69
N TYR A 27 5.63 -11.55 -12.89
CA TYR A 27 5.96 -10.37 -13.68
C TYR A 27 6.03 -9.14 -12.78
N VAL A 28 7.01 -8.27 -13.02
CA VAL A 28 7.24 -7.09 -12.18
C VAL A 28 7.11 -5.82 -13.01
N GLY A 29 6.08 -5.04 -12.75
CA GLY A 29 5.92 -3.68 -13.28
C GLY A 29 6.60 -2.66 -12.38
N ILE A 30 7.49 -1.85 -12.93
CA ILE A 30 8.28 -0.87 -12.16
C ILE A 30 8.20 0.49 -12.81
N LEU A 31 7.81 1.51 -12.07
CA LEU A 31 8.07 2.90 -12.43
C LEU A 31 9.28 3.39 -11.66
N SER A 32 10.41 3.52 -12.37
CA SER A 32 11.68 4.01 -11.83
C SER A 32 11.78 5.52 -12.03
N GLN A 33 11.68 6.25 -10.94
CA GLN A 33 11.76 7.72 -10.90
C GLN A 33 13.14 8.09 -10.37
N ILE A 34 14.08 8.40 -11.26
CA ILE A 34 15.53 8.48 -10.98
C ILE A 34 16.19 9.68 -11.65
N ASP A 35 17.38 10.06 -11.20
CA ASP A 35 18.29 10.84 -12.04
C ASP A 35 18.99 9.90 -13.02
N ARG A 36 18.60 10.00 -14.30
CA ARG A 36 19.13 9.10 -15.34
C ARG A 36 20.64 9.15 -15.49
N ARG A 37 21.27 10.25 -15.09
CA ARG A 37 22.71 10.43 -15.21
C ARG A 37 23.51 9.72 -14.14
N THR A 38 22.94 9.61 -12.94
CA THR A 38 23.66 9.12 -11.76
C THR A 38 23.08 7.83 -11.16
N GLU A 39 21.80 7.57 -11.37
CA GLU A 39 21.06 6.50 -10.68
C GLU A 39 20.54 5.41 -11.64
N PHE A 40 20.78 5.54 -12.97
CA PHE A 40 20.21 4.61 -13.94
C PHE A 40 20.80 3.19 -13.77
N LYS A 41 19.93 2.24 -13.45
CA LYS A 41 20.23 0.81 -13.47
C LYS A 41 19.10 0.08 -14.18
N PHE A 42 19.37 -0.42 -15.37
CA PHE A 42 18.40 -1.21 -16.10
C PHE A 42 18.38 -2.67 -15.61
N LEU A 43 17.18 -3.22 -15.43
CA LEU A 43 16.97 -4.59 -14.93
C LEU A 43 16.89 -5.60 -16.08
N SER A 44 17.71 -5.43 -17.12
CA SER A 44 17.70 -6.27 -18.34
C SER A 44 18.01 -7.75 -18.08
N SER A 45 18.75 -8.06 -17.02
CA SER A 45 19.12 -9.44 -16.66
C SER A 45 17.92 -10.35 -16.36
N PHE A 46 16.75 -9.77 -16.06
CA PHE A 46 15.54 -10.51 -15.74
C PHE A 46 14.61 -10.76 -16.96
N GLY A 47 15.01 -10.28 -18.14
CA GLY A 47 14.30 -10.49 -19.39
C GLY A 47 12.89 -9.90 -19.42
N ARG A 48 11.96 -10.51 -20.14
CA ARG A 48 10.58 -10.04 -20.35
C ARG A 48 9.71 -10.01 -19.11
N ARG A 49 10.16 -10.60 -17.99
CA ARG A 49 9.42 -10.56 -16.71
C ARG A 49 9.44 -9.20 -16.06
N ILE A 50 10.34 -8.32 -16.46
CA ILE A 50 10.42 -6.94 -15.94
C ILE A 50 9.89 -5.98 -16.99
N ARG A 51 8.84 -5.26 -16.62
CA ARG A 51 8.28 -4.15 -17.39
C ARG A 51 8.63 -2.87 -16.66
N GLN A 52 9.69 -2.22 -17.11
CA GLN A 52 10.23 -1.02 -16.46
C GLN A 52 9.94 0.22 -17.29
N GLU A 53 9.25 1.19 -16.70
CA GLU A 53 9.20 2.56 -17.19
C GLU A 53 10.20 3.40 -16.39
N VAL A 54 11.03 4.19 -17.10
CA VAL A 54 12.05 5.05 -16.48
C VAL A 54 11.74 6.50 -16.80
N MET A 55 11.67 7.32 -15.75
CA MET A 55 11.43 8.75 -15.89
C MET A 55 12.38 9.56 -14.99
N ASP A 56 12.47 10.84 -15.29
CA ASP A 56 13.18 11.77 -14.41
C ASP A 56 12.40 11.96 -13.10
N TYR A 57 13.09 11.89 -11.97
CA TYR A 57 12.45 12.03 -10.66
C TYR A 57 11.76 13.40 -10.47
N ARG A 58 12.24 14.44 -11.19
CA ARG A 58 11.67 15.81 -11.14
C ARG A 58 10.26 15.89 -11.71
N ASP A 59 9.88 14.92 -12.55
CA ASP A 59 8.55 14.82 -13.17
C ASP A 59 7.58 13.99 -12.33
N SER A 60 8.03 13.47 -11.19
CA SER A 60 7.21 12.68 -10.28
C SER A 60 6.08 13.52 -9.64
N LYS A 61 4.94 12.88 -9.44
CA LYS A 61 3.75 13.49 -8.81
C LYS A 61 3.33 12.78 -7.51
N GLY A 62 4.20 11.92 -6.97
CA GLY A 62 3.96 11.17 -5.75
C GLY A 62 3.57 9.71 -5.96
N VAL A 63 3.40 8.98 -4.87
CA VAL A 63 3.26 7.52 -4.86
C VAL A 63 1.96 7.04 -5.49
N CYS A 64 0.82 7.69 -5.22
CA CYS A 64 -0.47 7.27 -5.76
C CYS A 64 -0.53 7.44 -7.29
N TRP A 65 0.05 8.52 -7.81
CA TRP A 65 0.21 8.71 -9.24
C TRP A 65 1.10 7.62 -9.87
N ALA A 66 2.20 7.28 -9.22
CA ALA A 66 3.11 6.23 -9.70
C ALA A 66 2.41 4.85 -9.70
N ARG A 67 1.70 4.50 -8.65
CA ARG A 67 0.91 3.26 -8.54
C ARG A 67 -0.20 3.18 -9.58
N SER A 68 -0.94 4.27 -9.78
CA SER A 68 -1.96 4.37 -10.84
C SER A 68 -1.33 4.11 -12.22
N ARG A 69 -0.18 4.71 -12.51
CA ARG A 69 0.52 4.56 -13.79
C ARG A 69 1.00 3.12 -14.03
N ILE A 70 1.55 2.45 -13.02
CA ILE A 70 1.97 1.05 -13.10
C ILE A 70 0.77 0.15 -13.40
N LEU A 71 -0.30 0.29 -12.63
CA LEU A 71 -1.50 -0.55 -12.77
C LEU A 71 -2.21 -0.37 -14.12
N THR A 72 -2.09 0.81 -14.73
CA THR A 72 -2.73 1.10 -16.03
C THR A 72 -1.86 0.81 -17.23
N LYS A 73 -0.52 0.89 -17.11
CA LYS A 73 0.40 0.82 -18.26
C LYS A 73 1.30 -0.40 -18.27
N LEU A 74 1.64 -0.96 -17.11
CA LEU A 74 2.62 -2.03 -17.00
C LEU A 74 2.03 -3.39 -16.62
N ARG A 75 0.75 -3.43 -16.28
CA ARG A 75 -0.01 -4.66 -16.09
C ARG A 75 -0.60 -5.11 -17.43
N GLU A 76 -0.59 -6.41 -17.68
CA GLU A 76 -1.19 -7.02 -18.88
C GLU A 76 -2.29 -8.01 -18.48
N GLN A 77 -2.01 -9.33 -18.59
CA GLN A 77 -3.01 -10.40 -18.41
C GLN A 77 -2.91 -11.10 -17.05
N GLU A 78 -2.06 -10.63 -16.16
CA GLU A 78 -1.89 -11.22 -14.84
C GLU A 78 -3.23 -11.28 -14.08
N GLU A 79 -3.53 -12.46 -13.54
CA GLU A 79 -4.78 -12.69 -12.80
C GLU A 79 -4.76 -12.02 -11.43
N TYR A 80 -3.59 -11.98 -10.81
CA TYR A 80 -3.39 -11.38 -9.49
C TYR A 80 -2.42 -10.22 -9.55
N VAL A 81 -2.57 -9.31 -8.61
CA VAL A 81 -1.69 -8.15 -8.42
C VAL A 81 -1.19 -8.14 -6.99
N LEU A 82 0.12 -8.04 -6.82
CA LEU A 82 0.76 -7.71 -5.55
C LEU A 82 1.44 -6.34 -5.67
N GLN A 83 0.91 -5.34 -4.99
CA GLN A 83 1.54 -4.04 -4.86
C GLN A 83 2.51 -4.04 -3.69
N ILE A 84 3.74 -3.60 -3.94
CA ILE A 84 4.83 -3.52 -2.95
C ILE A 84 5.60 -2.22 -3.06
N ASP A 85 6.32 -1.89 -2.01
CA ASP A 85 7.34 -0.85 -2.03
C ASP A 85 8.69 -1.39 -2.55
N SER A 86 9.55 -0.49 -3.03
CA SER A 86 10.82 -0.81 -3.69
C SER A 86 11.94 -1.27 -2.74
N HIS A 87 11.67 -1.38 -1.45
CA HIS A 87 12.58 -1.78 -0.39
C HIS A 87 11.97 -2.91 0.45
N SER A 88 11.70 -4.01 -0.22
CA SER A 88 11.07 -5.21 0.34
C SER A 88 11.95 -6.44 0.20
N ARG A 89 11.75 -7.44 1.05
CA ARG A 89 12.35 -8.78 0.96
C ARG A 89 11.26 -9.83 1.13
N PHE A 90 11.47 -11.02 0.62
CA PHE A 90 10.44 -12.04 0.55
C PHE A 90 10.82 -13.30 1.32
N LYS A 91 9.82 -13.99 1.85
CA LYS A 91 9.97 -15.33 2.39
C LYS A 91 10.10 -16.34 1.23
N PRO A 92 10.93 -17.39 1.32
CA PRO A 92 10.94 -18.44 0.32
C PRO A 92 9.53 -19.03 0.09
N GLY A 93 9.08 -19.14 -1.16
CA GLY A 93 7.74 -19.62 -1.53
C GLY A 93 6.61 -18.61 -1.26
N TRP A 94 6.91 -17.34 -1.20
CA TRP A 94 5.97 -16.26 -0.87
C TRP A 94 4.73 -16.23 -1.78
N ASP A 95 4.90 -16.52 -3.06
CA ASP A 95 3.85 -16.54 -4.08
C ASP A 95 2.85 -17.68 -3.83
N GLU A 96 3.33 -18.89 -3.55
CA GLU A 96 2.49 -20.03 -3.18
C GLU A 96 1.77 -19.78 -1.85
N THR A 97 2.47 -19.29 -0.82
CA THR A 97 1.90 -18.91 0.47
C THR A 97 0.74 -17.92 0.30
N LEU A 98 0.95 -16.89 -0.51
CA LEU A 98 -0.03 -15.83 -0.73
C LEU A 98 -1.25 -16.33 -1.50
N LEU A 99 -1.04 -17.13 -2.55
CA LEU A 99 -2.11 -17.75 -3.32
C LEU A 99 -2.92 -18.74 -2.48
N ASN A 100 -2.28 -19.53 -1.63
CA ASN A 100 -2.95 -20.45 -0.72
C ASN A 100 -3.84 -19.72 0.29
N MET A 101 -3.36 -18.65 0.90
CA MET A 101 -4.17 -17.80 1.77
C MET A 101 -5.36 -17.18 1.01
N TYR A 102 -5.12 -16.68 -0.19
CA TYR A 102 -6.17 -16.06 -0.99
C TYR A 102 -7.25 -17.06 -1.43
N SER A 103 -6.85 -18.27 -1.82
CA SER A 103 -7.79 -19.33 -2.22
C SER A 103 -8.74 -19.74 -1.10
N GLN A 104 -8.27 -19.73 0.15
CA GLN A 104 -9.10 -20.02 1.34
C GLN A 104 -10.22 -19.00 1.56
N LEU A 105 -10.12 -17.79 0.99
CA LEU A 105 -11.20 -16.80 1.04
C LEU A 105 -12.40 -17.18 0.16
N GLY A 106 -12.21 -18.02 -0.85
CA GLY A 106 -13.27 -18.51 -1.73
C GLY A 106 -13.98 -17.41 -2.56
N LYS A 107 -13.37 -16.23 -2.72
CA LYS A 107 -13.96 -15.08 -3.43
C LYS A 107 -12.90 -14.20 -4.09
N ARG A 108 -13.30 -13.51 -5.17
CA ARG A 108 -12.41 -12.58 -5.91
C ARG A 108 -12.50 -11.13 -5.45
N ASN A 109 -13.57 -10.74 -4.75
CA ASN A 109 -13.77 -9.38 -4.22
C ASN A 109 -13.14 -9.22 -2.83
N ALA A 110 -11.87 -9.58 -2.73
CA ALA A 110 -11.09 -9.48 -1.51
C ALA A 110 -9.66 -9.01 -1.78
N VAL A 111 -9.02 -8.48 -0.76
CA VAL A 111 -7.58 -8.19 -0.74
C VAL A 111 -6.95 -8.71 0.55
N ILE A 112 -5.68 -9.09 0.46
CA ILE A 112 -4.81 -9.41 1.61
C ILE A 112 -3.79 -8.29 1.75
N THR A 113 -3.64 -7.76 2.97
CA THR A 113 -2.77 -6.62 3.23
C THR A 113 -2.34 -6.57 4.69
N TYR A 114 -1.15 -6.08 4.96
CA TYR A 114 -0.63 -5.85 6.31
C TYR A 114 0.58 -4.91 6.26
N TYR A 115 1.02 -4.38 7.39
CA TYR A 115 2.34 -3.77 7.50
C TYR A 115 3.38 -4.88 7.72
N PRO A 116 4.21 -5.22 6.70
CA PRO A 116 5.14 -6.34 6.83
C PRO A 116 6.14 -6.13 7.98
N PRO A 117 6.66 -7.21 8.60
CA PRO A 117 7.74 -7.09 9.58
C PRO A 117 8.94 -6.33 9.03
N ASN A 118 9.66 -5.63 9.90
CA ASN A 118 10.88 -4.93 9.52
C ASN A 118 12.00 -5.91 9.15
N TYR A 119 12.83 -5.50 8.18
CA TYR A 119 14.16 -6.07 8.01
C TYR A 119 15.21 -4.93 7.97
N THR A 120 16.45 -5.27 8.22
CA THR A 120 17.57 -4.34 8.08
C THR A 120 18.43 -4.78 6.89
N PRO A 121 18.76 -3.91 5.93
CA PRO A 121 19.67 -4.24 4.84
C PRO A 121 20.99 -4.84 5.34
N ASN A 122 21.51 -5.82 4.62
CA ASN A 122 22.74 -6.55 4.97
C ASN A 122 22.71 -7.34 6.29
N GLN A 123 21.53 -7.50 6.91
CA GLN A 123 21.34 -8.38 8.06
C GLN A 123 20.51 -9.61 7.65
N PRO A 124 20.79 -10.80 8.25
CA PRO A 124 19.98 -11.99 8.00
C PRO A 124 18.55 -11.79 8.50
N ILE A 125 17.58 -12.27 7.72
CA ILE A 125 16.16 -12.25 8.09
C ILE A 125 15.83 -13.56 8.80
N ASN A 126 15.20 -13.47 9.97
CA ASN A 126 14.71 -14.63 10.69
C ASN A 126 13.33 -15.09 10.15
N TYR A 127 13.32 -15.97 9.17
CA TYR A 127 12.09 -16.50 8.56
C TYR A 127 11.28 -17.44 9.47
N LYS A 128 11.82 -17.84 10.63
CA LYS A 128 11.08 -18.67 11.60
C LYS A 128 10.06 -17.85 12.40
N GLU A 129 10.34 -16.57 12.57
CA GLU A 129 9.35 -15.66 13.16
C GLU A 129 8.22 -15.43 12.15
N ASN A 130 6.99 -15.64 12.61
CA ASN A 130 5.79 -15.51 11.78
C ASN A 130 4.69 -14.80 12.58
N PRO A 131 4.89 -13.54 12.94
CA PRO A 131 3.92 -12.79 13.72
C PRO A 131 2.65 -12.52 12.89
N TYR A 132 1.50 -12.56 13.56
CA TYR A 132 0.26 -12.03 13.03
C TYR A 132 0.21 -10.52 13.27
N ILE A 133 0.08 -9.76 12.18
CA ILE A 133 0.09 -8.30 12.21
C ILE A 133 -1.28 -7.80 11.74
N TYR A 134 -1.94 -7.02 12.59
CA TYR A 134 -3.27 -6.46 12.33
C TYR A 134 -3.27 -4.94 12.38
N PHE A 135 -4.28 -4.31 11.78
CA PHE A 135 -4.42 -2.87 11.76
C PHE A 135 -5.06 -2.32 13.02
N VAL A 136 -4.57 -1.18 13.46
CA VAL A 136 -5.16 -0.34 14.50
C VAL A 136 -5.25 1.10 14.01
N ILE A 137 -6.14 1.90 14.61
CA ILE A 137 -6.17 3.35 14.38
C ILE A 137 -5.20 4.01 15.36
N LYS A 138 -4.18 4.66 14.83
CA LYS A 138 -3.20 5.40 15.61
C LYS A 138 -3.78 6.73 16.10
N GLU A 139 -4.37 7.48 15.19
CA GLU A 139 -4.87 8.84 15.43
C GLU A 139 -5.81 9.26 14.29
N ILE A 140 -6.56 10.32 14.52
CA ILE A 140 -7.28 11.05 13.47
C ILE A 140 -6.67 12.46 13.44
N ASN A 141 -5.92 12.76 12.37
CA ASN A 141 -5.22 14.02 12.20
C ASN A 141 -6.16 15.16 11.75
N ASP A 142 -5.69 16.40 11.83
CA ASP A 142 -6.32 17.48 11.08
C ASP A 142 -6.10 17.27 9.57
N PRO A 143 -7.16 17.38 8.76
CA PRO A 143 -8.54 17.81 9.01
C PRO A 143 -9.54 16.67 9.36
N GLY A 144 -9.15 15.55 9.87
CA GLY A 144 -10.04 14.42 10.20
C GLY A 144 -9.70 13.15 9.43
N ILE A 145 -8.47 13.02 8.97
CA ILE A 145 -7.99 11.85 8.21
C ILE A 145 -7.44 10.83 9.20
N PRO A 146 -7.96 9.58 9.20
CA PRO A 146 -7.45 8.54 10.09
C PRO A 146 -6.06 8.09 9.64
N ARG A 147 -5.23 7.71 10.59
CA ARG A 147 -3.91 7.13 10.36
C ARG A 147 -3.86 5.75 10.98
N PHE A 148 -3.46 4.78 10.16
CA PHE A 148 -3.29 3.40 10.60
C PHE A 148 -1.93 3.18 11.26
N SER A 149 -1.89 2.14 12.08
CA SER A 149 -0.69 1.54 12.66
C SER A 149 -0.94 0.04 12.77
N SER A 150 -0.01 -0.70 13.35
CA SER A 150 -0.13 -2.15 13.53
C SER A 150 -0.07 -2.55 15.00
N GLY A 151 -0.87 -3.55 15.36
CA GLY A 151 -0.66 -4.40 16.52
C GLY A 151 -0.05 -5.72 16.08
N ILE A 152 0.64 -6.41 17.00
CA ILE A 152 1.39 -7.64 16.71
C ILE A 152 1.02 -8.70 17.74
N LEU A 153 0.71 -9.92 17.24
CA LEU A 153 0.57 -11.13 18.05
C LEU A 153 1.63 -12.16 17.61
N PRO A 154 2.04 -13.09 18.49
CA PRO A 154 3.05 -14.10 18.14
C PRO A 154 2.68 -14.95 16.92
N ARG A 155 1.40 -15.20 16.71
CA ARG A 155 0.86 -15.97 15.57
C ARG A 155 -0.61 -15.61 15.32
N ALA A 156 -1.13 -15.97 14.15
CA ALA A 156 -2.56 -15.93 13.89
C ALA A 156 -3.28 -16.99 14.75
N ILE A 157 -4.37 -16.59 15.39
CA ILE A 157 -5.21 -17.44 16.24
C ILE A 157 -6.50 -17.88 15.53
N LYS A 158 -6.73 -17.38 14.32
CA LYS A 158 -7.92 -17.62 13.51
C LYS A 158 -7.53 -17.92 12.06
N PRO A 159 -8.35 -18.66 11.31
CA PRO A 159 -8.15 -18.83 9.87
C PRO A 159 -8.37 -17.49 9.12
N ILE A 160 -7.83 -17.38 7.91
CA ILE A 160 -7.80 -16.09 7.18
C ILE A 160 -9.20 -15.50 6.92
N ASN A 161 -10.21 -16.31 6.70
CA ASN A 161 -11.58 -15.85 6.48
C ASN A 161 -12.20 -15.15 7.71
N GLU A 162 -11.58 -15.30 8.88
CA GLU A 162 -11.94 -14.62 10.13
C GLU A 162 -10.99 -13.45 10.46
N CYS A 163 -9.92 -13.26 9.68
CA CYS A 163 -8.95 -12.19 9.85
C CYS A 163 -9.34 -10.89 9.12
N GLY A 164 -10.65 -10.61 9.01
CA GLY A 164 -11.16 -9.39 8.37
C GLY A 164 -10.66 -8.12 9.05
N THR A 165 -10.28 -7.12 8.25
CA THR A 165 -9.81 -5.81 8.70
C THR A 165 -10.42 -4.70 7.85
N PHE A 166 -10.17 -3.43 8.19
CA PHE A 166 -10.73 -2.26 7.51
C PHE A 166 -9.68 -1.22 7.13
N GLY A 167 -8.40 -1.55 7.30
CA GLY A 167 -7.25 -0.77 6.88
C GLY A 167 -6.46 -1.47 5.79
N ILE A 168 -5.64 -0.74 5.07
CA ILE A 168 -4.66 -1.28 4.12
C ILE A 168 -3.26 -0.72 4.38
N ALA A 169 -2.24 -1.46 3.93
CA ALA A 169 -0.87 -0.99 3.79
C ALA A 169 -0.55 -0.82 2.30
N GLY A 170 -0.17 0.40 1.91
CA GLY A 170 0.15 0.71 0.52
C GLY A 170 1.36 -0.08 -0.02
N GLY A 171 2.28 -0.47 0.86
CA GLY A 171 3.47 -1.27 0.53
C GLY A 171 3.26 -2.79 0.52
N SER A 172 2.06 -3.28 0.78
CA SER A 172 1.73 -4.72 0.79
C SER A 172 0.24 -4.92 0.57
N LEU A 173 -0.18 -5.03 -0.69
CA LEU A 173 -1.59 -5.17 -1.06
C LEU A 173 -1.73 -6.20 -2.19
N PHE A 174 -2.37 -7.32 -1.92
CA PHE A 174 -2.59 -8.42 -2.87
C PHE A 174 -4.06 -8.67 -3.12
N GLY A 175 -4.41 -8.94 -4.37
CA GLY A 175 -5.77 -9.31 -4.74
C GLY A 175 -5.92 -9.71 -6.21
N HIS A 176 -7.11 -10.20 -6.56
CA HIS A 176 -7.45 -10.46 -7.95
C HIS A 176 -7.48 -9.16 -8.75
N ARG A 177 -7.07 -9.20 -10.04
CA ARG A 177 -6.99 -8.01 -10.90
C ARG A 177 -8.26 -7.17 -10.95
N SER A 178 -9.42 -7.81 -10.90
CA SER A 178 -10.72 -7.11 -10.96
C SER A 178 -10.91 -6.10 -9.83
N VAL A 179 -10.28 -6.30 -8.68
CA VAL A 179 -10.32 -5.34 -7.57
C VAL A 179 -9.69 -4.01 -8.00
N PHE A 180 -8.52 -4.06 -8.61
CA PHE A 180 -7.79 -2.87 -9.07
C PHE A 180 -8.42 -2.23 -10.32
N ASP A 181 -9.19 -2.99 -11.09
CA ASP A 181 -9.99 -2.47 -12.21
C ASP A 181 -11.24 -1.74 -11.70
N THR A 182 -11.89 -2.30 -10.67
CA THR A 182 -13.12 -1.72 -10.05
C THR A 182 -12.78 -0.52 -9.17
N VAL A 183 -11.68 -0.60 -8.42
CA VAL A 183 -11.25 0.47 -7.49
C VAL A 183 -9.82 0.92 -7.88
N PRO A 184 -9.68 1.70 -8.98
CA PRO A 184 -8.36 2.13 -9.42
C PRO A 184 -7.73 3.14 -8.46
N TYR A 185 -6.40 3.19 -8.40
CA TYR A 185 -5.69 4.22 -7.65
C TYR A 185 -5.98 5.61 -8.21
N ASP A 186 -6.24 6.55 -7.30
CA ASP A 186 -6.44 7.96 -7.66
C ASP A 186 -5.09 8.66 -7.84
N PRO A 187 -4.73 9.05 -9.08
CA PRO A 187 -3.44 9.66 -9.35
C PRO A 187 -3.28 11.08 -8.79
N ASN A 188 -4.36 11.68 -8.30
CA ASN A 188 -4.37 13.02 -7.73
C ASN A 188 -4.23 13.04 -6.21
N LEU A 189 -4.17 11.87 -5.56
CA LEU A 189 -3.69 11.77 -4.19
C LEU A 189 -2.16 11.78 -4.20
N TYR A 190 -1.57 12.52 -3.24
CA TYR A 190 -0.12 12.67 -3.20
C TYR A 190 0.56 11.55 -2.42
N PHE A 191 0.38 11.53 -1.11
CA PHE A 191 0.97 10.55 -0.19
C PHE A 191 0.07 10.34 1.03
N PHE A 192 -0.10 11.38 1.85
CA PHE A 192 -0.90 11.30 3.06
C PHE A 192 -2.38 11.06 2.74
N GLY A 193 -3.01 10.15 3.48
CA GLY A 193 -4.41 9.77 3.27
C GLY A 193 -4.64 8.72 2.17
N GLU A 194 -3.59 8.22 1.51
CA GLU A 194 -3.68 7.12 0.56
C GLU A 194 -4.35 5.90 1.16
N GLU A 195 -3.74 5.34 2.20
CA GLU A 195 -4.18 4.08 2.82
C GLU A 195 -5.62 4.14 3.33
N PRO A 196 -6.02 5.13 4.15
CA PRO A 196 -7.37 5.18 4.65
C PRO A 196 -8.41 5.46 3.56
N SER A 197 -8.10 6.31 2.58
CA SER A 197 -9.05 6.59 1.48
C SER A 197 -9.22 5.38 0.55
N TYR A 198 -8.14 4.66 0.26
CA TYR A 198 -8.23 3.45 -0.55
C TYR A 198 -8.96 2.33 0.20
N ALA A 199 -8.73 2.17 1.51
CA ALA A 199 -9.47 1.22 2.34
C ALA A 199 -10.97 1.53 2.37
N LEU A 200 -11.36 2.79 2.56
CA LEU A 200 -12.75 3.22 2.49
C LEU A 200 -13.37 2.96 1.12
N ARG A 201 -12.65 3.26 0.04
CA ARG A 201 -13.12 3.00 -1.33
C ARG A 201 -13.29 1.50 -1.59
N LEU A 202 -12.34 0.66 -1.21
CA LEU A 202 -12.48 -0.80 -1.29
C LEU A 202 -13.74 -1.26 -0.54
N TYR A 203 -13.89 -0.84 0.72
CA TYR A 203 -15.04 -1.21 1.55
C TYR A 203 -16.38 -0.82 0.93
N THR A 204 -16.50 0.41 0.46
CA THR A 204 -17.76 0.91 -0.13
C THR A 204 -18.08 0.27 -1.48
N HIS A 205 -17.09 -0.24 -2.21
CA HIS A 205 -17.28 -1.04 -3.43
C HIS A 205 -17.53 -2.54 -3.16
N GLY A 206 -17.68 -2.96 -1.91
CA GLY A 206 -17.96 -4.36 -1.56
C GLY A 206 -16.73 -5.27 -1.60
N ILE A 207 -15.54 -4.70 -1.58
CA ILE A 207 -14.29 -5.45 -1.49
C ILE A 207 -13.94 -5.67 -0.01
N ASP A 208 -13.75 -6.92 0.39
CA ASP A 208 -13.37 -7.27 1.73
C ASP A 208 -11.85 -7.23 1.90
N ILE A 209 -11.40 -6.84 3.09
CA ILE A 209 -9.98 -6.66 3.40
C ILE A 209 -9.59 -7.63 4.51
N TYR A 210 -8.49 -8.36 4.31
CA TYR A 210 -8.01 -9.39 5.25
C TYR A 210 -6.53 -9.16 5.60
N ALA A 211 -6.18 -9.39 6.85
CA ALA A 211 -4.80 -9.53 7.28
C ALA A 211 -4.30 -10.96 7.00
N PRO A 212 -3.06 -11.14 6.51
CA PRO A 212 -2.51 -12.48 6.27
C PRO A 212 -2.29 -13.21 7.59
N THR A 213 -2.49 -14.52 7.60
CA THR A 213 -2.24 -15.37 8.77
C THR A 213 -0.78 -15.74 8.96
N GLU A 214 0.03 -15.52 7.92
CA GLU A 214 1.48 -15.65 7.98
C GLU A 214 2.18 -14.59 7.12
N SER A 215 3.40 -14.22 7.54
CA SER A 215 4.22 -13.25 6.82
C SER A 215 4.77 -13.88 5.54
N TYR A 216 4.64 -13.17 4.42
CA TYR A 216 5.18 -13.57 3.12
C TYR A 216 6.26 -12.62 2.63
N MET A 217 6.38 -11.43 3.25
CA MET A 217 7.40 -10.44 2.92
C MET A 217 7.78 -9.60 4.14
N TYR A 218 8.85 -8.83 3.97
CA TYR A 218 9.44 -7.91 4.96
C TYR A 218 9.66 -6.56 4.29
N HIS A 219 9.62 -5.50 5.08
CA HIS A 219 9.72 -4.12 4.60
C HIS A 219 10.82 -3.35 5.34
N TYR A 220 11.58 -2.55 4.64
CA TYR A 220 12.57 -1.66 5.25
C TYR A 220 11.96 -0.31 5.57
N TYR A 221 11.69 -0.08 6.84
CA TYR A 221 11.08 1.15 7.35
C TYR A 221 12.15 2.18 7.64
N ASN A 222 12.98 2.58 6.74
CA ASN A 222 13.92 3.71 6.85
C ASN A 222 14.07 4.28 8.30
N ILE A 223 14.49 3.42 9.21
CA ILE A 223 14.69 3.78 10.61
C ILE A 223 15.92 4.67 10.62
N MET A 224 15.77 5.92 11.09
CA MET A 224 16.92 6.77 11.36
C MET A 224 17.83 6.01 12.33
N ASP A 225 19.06 5.73 11.93
CA ASP A 225 20.05 5.25 12.84
C ASP A 225 20.45 6.36 13.84
N ARG A 226 21.34 6.06 14.79
CA ARG A 226 21.80 7.03 15.77
C ARG A 226 22.53 8.24 15.16
N THR A 227 22.89 8.18 13.87
CA THR A 227 23.57 9.24 13.13
C THR A 227 22.60 10.14 12.39
N ASN A 228 21.29 9.85 12.39
CA ASN A 228 20.24 10.53 11.61
C ASN A 228 20.47 10.51 10.09
N ILE A 229 21.31 9.62 9.58
CA ILE A 229 21.55 9.47 8.15
C ILE A 229 20.47 8.58 7.57
N ARG A 230 19.72 9.13 6.61
CA ARG A 230 18.78 8.36 5.79
C ARG A 230 19.52 7.84 4.57
N ASP A 231 19.28 6.59 4.24
CA ASP A 231 19.82 5.95 3.04
C ASP A 231 18.96 6.16 1.77
N ARG A 232 17.81 6.81 1.91
CA ARG A 232 16.87 7.12 0.83
C ARG A 232 16.40 8.57 0.89
N THR A 233 16.34 9.21 -0.28
CA THR A 233 15.70 10.52 -0.44
C THR A 233 14.19 10.37 -0.46
N LEU A 234 13.49 11.22 0.28
CA LEU A 234 12.03 11.25 0.30
C LEU A 234 11.50 12.20 -0.79
N HIS A 235 10.38 11.82 -1.41
CA HIS A 235 9.81 12.59 -2.52
C HIS A 235 9.59 14.08 -2.18
N TRP A 236 9.12 14.38 -0.98
CA TRP A 236 8.85 15.77 -0.54
C TRP A 236 10.11 16.58 -0.25
N GLU A 237 11.26 15.96 -0.11
CA GLU A 237 12.55 16.67 0.03
C GLU A 237 13.00 17.23 -1.31
N ASP A 238 12.90 16.45 -2.38
CA ASP A 238 13.22 16.87 -3.75
C ASP A 238 12.17 17.85 -4.34
N HIS A 239 10.91 17.72 -3.93
CA HIS A 239 9.77 18.48 -4.47
C HIS A 239 9.24 19.54 -3.51
N ASN A 240 10.04 20.06 -2.59
CA ASN A 240 9.63 20.94 -1.52
C ASN A 240 8.80 22.18 -1.99
N LYS A 241 9.05 22.69 -3.20
CA LYS A 241 8.30 23.81 -3.80
C LYS A 241 6.90 23.39 -4.32
N LYS A 242 6.68 22.12 -4.66
CA LYS A 242 5.42 21.59 -5.22
C LYS A 242 4.57 20.81 -4.21
N VAL A 243 5.16 20.42 -3.09
CA VAL A 243 4.48 19.59 -2.08
C VAL A 243 3.17 20.22 -1.59
N ASN A 244 3.15 21.53 -1.39
CA ASN A 244 1.94 22.22 -0.94
C ASN A 244 0.82 22.16 -2.00
N GLU A 245 1.15 22.30 -3.28
CA GLU A 245 0.18 22.19 -4.38
C GLU A 245 -0.39 20.76 -4.46
N PHE A 246 0.47 19.74 -4.41
CA PHE A 246 0.05 18.34 -4.39
C PHE A 246 -0.83 18.02 -3.19
N ASN A 247 -0.47 18.51 -2.01
CA ASN A 247 -1.24 18.32 -0.79
C ASN A 247 -2.60 19.03 -0.84
N GLN A 248 -2.70 20.24 -1.41
CA GLN A 248 -3.97 20.95 -1.54
C GLN A 248 -4.97 20.16 -2.38
N VAL A 249 -4.53 19.65 -3.54
CA VAL A 249 -5.34 18.77 -4.39
C VAL A 249 -5.78 17.51 -3.62
N ALA A 250 -4.82 16.84 -3.00
CA ALA A 250 -5.09 15.62 -2.25
C ALA A 250 -6.06 15.85 -1.08
N TYR A 251 -5.88 16.91 -0.30
CA TYR A 251 -6.75 17.20 0.84
C TYR A 251 -8.19 17.53 0.44
N ASP A 252 -8.42 18.22 -0.67
CA ASP A 252 -9.78 18.47 -1.15
C ASP A 252 -10.49 17.17 -1.53
N ARG A 253 -9.77 16.25 -2.17
CA ARG A 253 -10.28 14.92 -2.49
C ARG A 253 -10.57 14.09 -1.23
N LEU A 254 -9.69 14.15 -0.24
CA LEU A 254 -9.89 13.47 1.05
C LEU A 254 -11.06 14.07 1.84
N ARG A 255 -11.22 15.39 1.88
CA ARG A 255 -12.39 16.05 2.47
C ARG A 255 -13.68 15.56 1.86
N TYR A 256 -13.72 15.47 0.53
CA TYR A 256 -14.88 14.95 -0.20
C TYR A 256 -15.17 13.47 0.14
N LEU A 257 -14.16 12.60 0.10
CA LEU A 257 -14.32 11.17 0.35
C LEU A 257 -14.74 10.87 1.79
N PHE A 258 -14.17 11.57 2.75
CA PHE A 258 -14.44 11.37 4.18
C PHE A 258 -15.58 12.25 4.71
N ASP A 259 -16.05 13.24 3.94
CA ASP A 259 -17.09 14.22 4.34
C ASP A 259 -16.77 14.87 5.71
N ILE A 260 -15.52 15.31 5.87
CA ILE A 260 -15.00 15.81 7.15
C ILE A 260 -14.92 17.32 7.25
N ASP A 261 -14.87 18.01 6.12
CA ASP A 261 -14.78 19.46 6.03
C ASP A 261 -15.24 19.90 4.62
N TYR A 262 -15.42 21.20 4.38
CA TYR A 262 -15.76 21.68 3.04
C TYR A 262 -14.57 21.58 2.09
N VAL A 263 -14.86 21.27 0.83
CA VAL A 263 -13.90 21.27 -0.27
C VAL A 263 -13.53 22.72 -0.60
N ARG A 264 -12.25 23.06 -0.49
CA ARG A 264 -11.78 24.43 -0.70
C ARG A 264 -11.75 24.83 -2.16
N ASN A 265 -11.35 23.90 -3.02
CA ASN A 265 -11.34 24.10 -4.46
C ASN A 265 -12.04 22.93 -5.19
N PRO A 266 -13.32 23.09 -5.60
CA PRO A 266 -14.07 22.05 -6.31
C PRO A 266 -13.41 21.57 -7.61
N SER A 267 -12.55 22.38 -8.26
CA SER A 267 -11.84 21.95 -9.47
C SER A 267 -10.83 20.81 -9.20
N ASN A 268 -10.47 20.56 -7.94
CA ASN A 268 -9.63 19.43 -7.53
C ASN A 268 -10.37 18.09 -7.53
N LEU A 269 -11.70 18.10 -7.69
CA LEU A 269 -12.56 16.91 -7.69
C LEU A 269 -12.75 16.28 -9.09
N VAL A 270 -11.75 16.38 -9.95
CA VAL A 270 -11.79 15.77 -11.29
C VAL A 270 -11.93 14.24 -11.17
N ASP A 271 -12.81 13.67 -12.01
CA ASP A 271 -13.05 12.23 -12.12
C ASP A 271 -13.48 11.51 -10.83
N MET A 272 -14.14 12.21 -9.88
CA MET A 272 -14.62 11.58 -8.64
C MET A 272 -15.67 10.49 -8.89
N LYS A 273 -16.29 10.43 -10.08
CA LYS A 273 -17.11 9.28 -10.48
C LYS A 273 -16.28 7.99 -10.54
N ARG A 274 -15.01 8.10 -10.96
CA ARG A 274 -14.06 6.97 -11.07
C ARG A 274 -13.32 6.71 -9.76
N TYR A 275 -13.01 7.76 -9.02
CA TYR A 275 -12.15 7.69 -7.83
C TYR A 275 -12.93 7.90 -6.52
N GLY A 276 -14.27 7.97 -6.59
CA GLY A 276 -15.15 8.16 -5.45
C GLY A 276 -15.45 6.88 -4.67
N LEU A 277 -16.45 6.99 -3.80
CA LEU A 277 -16.97 5.87 -3.03
C LEU A 277 -17.88 4.99 -3.88
N GLY A 278 -17.92 3.70 -3.55
CA GLY A 278 -18.93 2.77 -4.04
C GLY A 278 -20.28 2.96 -3.34
N THR A 279 -21.26 2.17 -3.77
CA THR A 279 -22.62 2.20 -3.25
C THR A 279 -23.05 0.91 -2.53
N TYR A 280 -22.14 -0.05 -2.40
CA TYR A 280 -22.44 -1.35 -1.78
C TYR A 280 -22.50 -1.26 -0.25
N ARG A 281 -21.64 -0.45 0.35
CA ARG A 281 -21.60 -0.14 1.78
C ARG A 281 -21.37 1.36 1.98
N THR A 282 -21.73 1.89 3.17
CA THR A 282 -21.56 3.31 3.45
C THR A 282 -20.27 3.61 4.21
N ARG A 283 -19.86 4.88 4.19
CA ARG A 283 -18.76 5.38 4.99
C ARG A 283 -19.04 5.21 6.49
N GLU A 284 -20.27 5.51 6.93
CA GLU A 284 -20.70 5.38 8.32
C GLU A 284 -20.59 3.93 8.83
N GLN A 285 -20.89 2.95 7.95
CA GLN A 285 -20.67 1.53 8.27
C GLN A 285 -19.17 1.23 8.44
N TRP A 286 -18.30 1.81 7.61
CA TRP A 286 -16.85 1.67 7.74
C TRP A 286 -16.33 2.32 9.04
N GLU A 287 -16.76 3.54 9.36
CA GLU A 287 -16.44 4.24 10.61
C GLU A 287 -16.88 3.41 11.83
N SER A 288 -18.10 2.88 11.81
CA SER A 288 -18.64 2.01 12.87
C SER A 288 -17.78 0.75 13.07
N LYS A 289 -17.37 0.11 11.98
CA LYS A 289 -16.48 -1.08 12.03
C LYS A 289 -15.10 -0.76 12.60
N LEU A 290 -14.58 0.41 12.28
CA LEU A 290 -13.32 0.90 12.86
C LEU A 290 -13.49 1.44 14.30
N GLY A 291 -14.71 1.66 14.76
CA GLY A 291 -14.97 2.28 16.06
C GLY A 291 -14.51 3.74 16.14
N ILE A 292 -14.70 4.50 15.06
CA ILE A 292 -14.30 5.90 14.95
C ILE A 292 -15.45 6.77 14.49
N ASN A 293 -15.32 8.07 14.69
CA ASN A 293 -16.12 9.10 14.03
C ASN A 293 -15.19 10.20 13.51
N LEU A 294 -15.13 10.37 12.21
CA LEU A 294 -14.17 11.26 11.56
C LEU A 294 -14.50 12.74 11.82
N LYS A 295 -15.80 13.11 11.85
CA LYS A 295 -16.24 14.50 12.06
C LYS A 295 -15.89 14.99 13.46
N SER A 296 -16.12 14.16 14.48
CA SER A 296 -15.78 14.49 15.88
C SER A 296 -14.35 14.09 16.27
N LYS A 297 -13.59 13.48 15.36
CA LYS A 297 -12.25 12.91 15.60
C LYS A 297 -12.22 11.92 16.77
N PHE A 298 -13.35 11.26 17.01
CA PHE A 298 -13.49 10.29 18.10
C PHE A 298 -12.89 8.94 17.70
N ILE A 299 -12.19 8.31 18.64
CA ILE A 299 -11.70 6.93 18.57
C ILE A 299 -12.16 6.23 19.82
N SER A 300 -12.93 5.14 19.70
CA SER A 300 -13.43 4.39 20.83
C SER A 300 -12.30 3.71 21.61
N ASP A 301 -12.45 3.57 22.92
CA ASP A 301 -11.45 2.93 23.77
C ASP A 301 -11.23 1.46 23.39
N ALA A 302 -12.28 0.77 22.95
CA ALA A 302 -12.18 -0.60 22.41
C ALA A 302 -11.20 -0.72 21.23
N VAL A 303 -11.02 0.33 20.44
CA VAL A 303 -10.05 0.36 19.32
C VAL A 303 -8.65 0.71 19.80
N LYS A 304 -8.54 1.60 20.77
CA LYS A 304 -7.24 1.96 21.39
C LYS A 304 -6.63 0.80 22.17
N THR A 305 -7.48 -0.07 22.72
CA THR A 305 -7.09 -1.18 23.60
C THR A 305 -7.27 -2.54 22.94
N ARG A 306 -7.52 -2.63 21.61
CA ARG A 306 -7.77 -3.90 20.93
C ARG A 306 -6.65 -4.92 21.20
N ILE A 307 -6.78 -5.56 22.33
CA ILE A 307 -6.26 -6.90 22.56
C ILE A 307 -7.35 -7.81 21.98
N PHE A 308 -7.07 -8.45 20.87
CA PHE A 308 -8.00 -9.44 20.30
C PHE A 308 -8.05 -10.64 21.24
N TYR A 309 -9.22 -10.89 21.80
CA TYR A 309 -9.55 -12.17 22.38
C TYR A 309 -10.09 -13.10 21.32
#